data_542c0378dca5698819527ae9caed2511
#
_entry.id   542c0378dca5698819527ae9caed2511
#
_cell.length_a   1.000
_cell.length_b   1.000
_cell.length_c   1.000
_cell.angle_alpha   90.00
_cell.angle_beta   90.00
_cell.angle_gamma   90.00
#
_symmetry.space_group_name_H-M   'P 1'
#
loop_
_entity.id
_entity.type
_entity.pdbx_description
1 polymer ?
#
loop_
_entity_poly.entity_id
_entity_poly.type
_entity_poly.pdbx_seq_one_letter_code
_entity_poly.pdbx_strand_id
1 'polypeptide(L)'
;DVYKRQIYLYTVDDLAQVVQQGQANRQAAVAQAEVIIDAGVQSFMHWLGQRGTVPLIQQLNAQTDEWRAAEMARARKLLAKGESVEAVLEAMSRGLTQKMLHGALAELHAGDAASREQTAQTISRLFLRKER
;
A
#
# COMPACT_ATOMS: atom_id res chain seq x y z
N ASP A 1 -72.63 -0.88 -20.22
CA ASP A 1 -71.48 -0.45 -19.44
C ASP A 1 -70.44 -1.53 -19.15
N VAL A 2 -70.57 -2.66 -19.82
CA VAL A 2 -69.54 -3.71 -19.84
C VAL A 2 -68.20 -3.17 -20.42
N TYR A 3 -68.28 -2.27 -21.38
CA TYR A 3 -67.12 -1.67 -22.04
C TYR A 3 -66.32 -0.77 -21.09
N LYS A 4 -66.96 0.02 -20.26
CA LYS A 4 -66.30 0.82 -19.25
C LYS A 4 -65.61 0.01 -18.14
N ARG A 5 -66.20 -1.12 -17.77
CA ARG A 5 -65.59 -2.06 -16.80
C ARG A 5 -64.37 -2.75 -17.36
N GLN A 6 -64.40 -3.16 -18.64
CA GLN A 6 -63.25 -3.76 -19.29
C GLN A 6 -62.08 -2.80 -19.45
N ILE A 7 -62.34 -1.54 -19.82
CA ILE A 7 -61.30 -0.52 -19.91
C ILE A 7 -60.71 -0.22 -18.54
N TYR A 8 -61.54 -0.16 -17.49
CA TYR A 8 -61.08 0.08 -16.12
C TYR A 8 -60.18 -1.06 -15.60
N LEU A 9 -60.56 -2.32 -15.80
CA LEU A 9 -59.77 -3.48 -15.41
C LEU A 9 -58.44 -3.55 -16.18
N TYR A 10 -58.44 -3.26 -17.47
CA TYR A 10 -57.22 -3.18 -18.28
C TYR A 10 -56.26 -2.11 -17.79
N THR A 11 -56.73 -0.93 -17.43
CA THR A 11 -55.93 0.15 -16.91
C THR A 11 -55.26 -0.17 -15.57
N VAL A 12 -55.96 -0.90 -14.68
CA VAL A 12 -55.42 -1.34 -13.38
C VAL A 12 -54.32 -2.37 -13.57
N ASP A 13 -54.50 -3.34 -14.48
CA ASP A 13 -53.49 -4.34 -14.80
C ASP A 13 -52.23 -3.67 -15.43
N ASP A 14 -52.43 -2.73 -16.34
CA ASP A 14 -51.36 -1.94 -16.92
C ASP A 14 -50.57 -1.15 -15.85
N LEU A 15 -51.26 -0.51 -14.92
CA LEU A 15 -50.63 0.19 -13.80
C LEU A 15 -49.83 -0.76 -12.91
N ALA A 16 -50.36 -1.95 -12.63
CA ALA A 16 -49.65 -2.96 -11.84
C ALA A 16 -48.36 -3.40 -12.53
N GLN A 17 -48.39 -3.65 -13.84
CA GLN A 17 -47.23 -4.00 -14.63
C GLN A 17 -46.19 -2.85 -14.67
N VAL A 18 -46.64 -1.64 -14.86
CA VAL A 18 -45.75 -0.44 -14.85
C VAL A 18 -45.06 -0.26 -13.48
N VAL A 19 -45.79 -0.47 -12.39
CA VAL A 19 -45.22 -0.40 -11.04
C VAL A 19 -44.19 -1.51 -10.82
N GLN A 20 -44.46 -2.74 -11.20
CA GLN A 20 -43.50 -3.85 -11.08
C GLN A 20 -42.25 -3.61 -11.93
N GLN A 21 -42.43 -3.13 -13.15
CA GLN A 21 -41.29 -2.79 -14.02
C GLN A 21 -40.46 -1.64 -13.46
N GLY A 22 -41.12 -0.63 -12.90
CA GLY A 22 -40.45 0.48 -12.24
C GLY A 22 -39.64 0.05 -11.03
N GLN A 23 -40.14 -0.88 -10.22
CA GLN A 23 -39.40 -1.45 -9.08
C GLN A 23 -38.19 -2.27 -9.53
N ALA A 24 -38.34 -3.11 -10.56
CA ALA A 24 -37.27 -3.90 -11.13
C ALA A 24 -36.17 -2.98 -11.70
N ASN A 25 -36.52 -1.91 -12.39
CA ASN A 25 -35.62 -0.93 -12.93
C ASN A 25 -34.87 -0.15 -11.81
N ARG A 26 -35.56 0.17 -10.73
CA ARG A 26 -34.94 0.80 -9.55
C ARG A 26 -33.93 -0.12 -8.89
N GLN A 27 -34.24 -1.38 -8.69
CA GLN A 27 -33.35 -2.38 -8.12
C GLN A 27 -32.11 -2.57 -8.99
N ALA A 28 -32.28 -2.64 -10.31
CA ALA A 28 -31.15 -2.72 -11.24
C ALA A 28 -30.28 -1.46 -11.19
N ALA A 29 -30.89 -0.27 -11.12
CA ALA A 29 -30.16 1.00 -11.00
C ALA A 29 -29.40 1.10 -9.68
N VAL A 30 -29.98 0.67 -8.56
CA VAL A 30 -29.31 0.62 -7.26
C VAL A 30 -28.13 -0.34 -7.29
N ALA A 31 -28.29 -1.53 -7.87
CA ALA A 31 -27.21 -2.50 -8.01
C ALA A 31 -26.04 -1.95 -8.85
N GLN A 32 -26.34 -1.26 -9.95
CA GLN A 32 -25.30 -0.58 -10.75
C GLN A 32 -24.63 0.55 -9.99
N ALA A 33 -25.38 1.35 -9.24
CA ALA A 33 -24.83 2.42 -8.40
C ALA A 33 -23.92 1.86 -7.31
N GLU A 34 -24.27 0.76 -6.67
CA GLU A 34 -23.44 0.08 -5.67
C GLU A 34 -22.10 -0.39 -6.26
N VAL A 35 -22.11 -0.98 -7.45
CA VAL A 35 -20.87 -1.38 -8.15
C VAL A 35 -19.97 -0.17 -8.42
N ILE A 36 -20.54 0.93 -8.89
CA ILE A 36 -19.78 2.18 -9.16
C ILE A 36 -19.22 2.76 -7.87
N ILE A 37 -20.01 2.78 -6.79
CA ILE A 37 -19.57 3.29 -5.49
C ILE A 37 -18.44 2.41 -4.94
N ASP A 38 -18.58 1.09 -4.97
CA ASP A 38 -17.55 0.17 -4.51
C ASP A 38 -16.24 0.33 -5.28
N ALA A 39 -16.30 0.42 -6.60
CA ALA A 39 -15.14 0.68 -7.44
C ALA A 39 -14.49 2.04 -7.12
N GLY A 40 -15.30 3.07 -6.89
CA GLY A 40 -14.83 4.40 -6.49
C GLY A 40 -14.16 4.39 -5.12
N VAL A 41 -14.75 3.70 -4.14
CA VAL A 41 -14.18 3.55 -2.80
C VAL A 41 -12.85 2.80 -2.86
N GLN A 42 -12.76 1.69 -3.61
CA GLN A 42 -11.51 0.94 -3.75
C GLN A 42 -10.43 1.77 -4.42
N SER A 43 -10.75 2.51 -5.47
CA SER A 43 -9.81 3.41 -6.16
C SER A 43 -9.32 4.52 -5.23
N PHE A 44 -10.21 5.10 -4.44
CA PHE A 44 -9.87 6.14 -3.45
C PHE A 44 -8.97 5.58 -2.34
N MET A 45 -9.29 4.41 -1.80
CA MET A 45 -8.49 3.76 -0.76
C MET A 45 -7.10 3.38 -1.29
N HIS A 46 -6.99 2.92 -2.51
CA HIS A 46 -5.70 2.65 -3.17
C HIS A 46 -4.87 3.94 -3.32
N TRP A 47 -5.49 5.01 -3.83
CA TRP A 47 -4.86 6.31 -3.96
C TRP A 47 -4.41 6.89 -2.61
N LEU A 48 -5.25 6.77 -1.58
CA LEU A 48 -4.93 7.20 -0.22
C LEU A 48 -3.76 6.40 0.36
N GLY A 49 -3.75 5.08 0.14
CA GLY A 49 -2.66 4.19 0.54
C GLY A 49 -1.34 4.56 -0.13
N GLN A 50 -1.35 4.87 -1.42
CA GLN A 50 -0.16 5.36 -2.13
C GLN A 50 0.35 6.69 -1.57
N ARG A 51 -0.53 7.62 -1.26
CA ARG A 51 -0.17 8.89 -0.63
C ARG A 51 0.40 8.72 0.78
N GLY A 52 -0.10 7.75 1.54
CA GLY A 52 0.40 7.43 2.87
C GLY A 52 1.84 6.88 2.86
N THR A 53 2.29 6.27 1.76
CA THR A 53 3.65 5.73 1.64
C THR A 53 4.69 6.74 1.16
N VAL A 54 4.29 7.83 0.49
CA VAL A 54 5.21 8.86 -0.01
C VAL A 54 6.05 9.50 1.11
N PRO A 55 5.47 9.92 2.27
CA PRO A 55 6.27 10.44 3.37
C PRO A 55 7.28 9.43 3.92
N LEU A 56 6.91 8.15 3.97
CA LEU A 56 7.83 7.09 4.40
C LEU A 56 9.00 6.91 3.43
N ILE A 57 8.74 6.91 2.13
CA ILE A 57 9.78 6.83 1.10
C ILE A 57 10.76 8.01 1.23
N GLN A 58 10.24 9.22 1.43
CA GLN A 58 11.06 10.41 1.63
C GLN A 58 11.92 10.30 2.89
N GLN A 59 11.36 9.82 4.00
CA GLN A 59 12.09 9.60 5.24
C GLN A 59 13.19 8.54 5.09
N LEU A 60 12.92 7.44 4.39
CA LEU A 60 13.91 6.39 4.12
C LEU A 60 15.08 6.94 3.28
N ASN A 61 14.78 7.71 2.24
CA ASN A 61 15.79 8.33 1.40
C ASN A 61 16.64 9.34 2.20
N ALA A 62 16.01 10.18 3.01
CA ALA A 62 16.71 11.12 3.87
C ALA A 62 17.62 10.41 4.88
N GLN A 63 17.14 9.32 5.49
CA GLN A 63 17.92 8.54 6.44
C GLN A 63 19.14 7.87 5.78
N THR A 64 18.97 7.30 4.61
CA THR A 64 20.09 6.68 3.87
C THR A 64 21.10 7.72 3.40
N ASP A 65 20.65 8.91 3.02
CA ASP A 65 21.56 10.02 2.67
C ASP A 65 22.36 10.51 3.89
N GLU A 66 21.78 10.56 5.07
CA GLU A 66 22.50 10.86 6.31
C GLU A 66 23.57 9.81 6.60
N TRP A 67 23.27 8.53 6.48
CA TRP A 67 24.24 7.45 6.67
C TRP A 67 25.39 7.54 5.67
N ARG A 68 25.09 7.80 4.41
CA ARG A 68 26.12 8.02 3.38
C ARG A 68 27.00 9.20 3.71
N ALA A 69 26.42 10.32 4.07
CA ALA A 69 27.18 11.53 4.42
C ALA A 69 28.13 11.30 5.62
N ALA A 70 27.66 10.61 6.65
CA ALA A 70 28.45 10.26 7.83
C ALA A 70 29.62 9.33 7.45
N GLU A 71 29.38 8.29 6.65
CA GLU A 71 30.43 7.36 6.21
C GLU A 71 31.42 8.03 5.26
N MET A 72 30.98 8.92 4.38
CA MET A 72 31.86 9.70 3.53
C MET A 72 32.76 10.63 4.34
N ALA A 73 32.24 11.30 5.35
CA ALA A 73 32.99 12.15 6.24
C ALA A 73 34.06 11.35 7.01
N ARG A 74 33.71 10.19 7.52
CA ARG A 74 34.62 9.27 8.20
C ARG A 74 35.72 8.78 7.26
N ALA A 75 35.36 8.38 6.04
CA ALA A 75 36.29 7.92 5.02
C ALA A 75 37.34 9.00 4.69
N ARG A 76 36.91 10.26 4.51
CA ARG A 76 37.83 11.38 4.26
C ARG A 76 38.81 11.61 5.41
N LYS A 77 38.34 11.47 6.66
CA LYS A 77 39.20 11.56 7.83
C LYS A 77 40.26 10.45 7.87
N LEU A 78 39.86 9.23 7.53
CA LEU A 78 40.80 8.09 7.48
C LEU A 78 41.86 8.29 6.38
N LEU A 79 41.42 8.76 5.20
CA LEU A 79 42.36 9.10 4.12
C LEU A 79 43.36 10.21 4.53
N ALA A 80 42.85 11.22 5.21
CA ALA A 80 43.72 12.32 5.71
C ALA A 80 44.75 11.86 6.76
N LYS A 81 44.44 10.76 7.48
CA LYS A 81 45.37 10.12 8.43
C LYS A 81 46.40 9.21 7.77
N GLY A 82 46.31 9.00 6.46
CA GLY A 82 47.23 8.15 5.71
C GLY A 82 46.85 6.68 5.64
N GLU A 83 45.60 6.35 6.00
CA GLU A 83 45.08 4.99 5.82
C GLU A 83 45.01 4.63 4.33
N SER A 84 45.20 3.34 4.01
CA SER A 84 45.15 2.88 2.64
C SER A 84 43.74 3.00 2.06
N VAL A 85 43.63 3.23 0.75
CA VAL A 85 42.34 3.31 0.05
C VAL A 85 41.52 2.02 0.27
N GLU A 86 42.16 0.88 0.26
CA GLU A 86 41.48 -0.41 0.48
C GLU A 86 40.92 -0.54 1.88
N ALA A 87 41.69 -0.12 2.91
CA ALA A 87 41.20 -0.11 4.29
C ALA A 87 40.02 0.86 4.47
N VAL A 88 40.05 2.02 3.81
CA VAL A 88 38.97 3.01 3.84
C VAL A 88 37.71 2.49 3.16
N LEU A 89 37.82 1.86 1.98
CA LEU A 89 36.69 1.24 1.28
C LEU A 89 36.08 0.12 2.11
N GLU A 90 36.87 -0.72 2.73
CA GLU A 90 36.39 -1.79 3.62
C GLU A 90 35.64 -1.22 4.82
N ALA A 91 36.20 -0.24 5.50
CA ALA A 91 35.56 0.39 6.66
C ALA A 91 34.27 1.12 6.29
N MET A 92 34.26 1.84 5.17
CA MET A 92 33.08 2.57 4.69
C MET A 92 31.96 1.63 4.27
N SER A 93 32.26 0.61 3.48
CA SER A 93 31.27 -0.36 3.02
C SER A 93 30.68 -1.16 4.18
N ARG A 94 31.51 -1.60 5.11
CA ARG A 94 31.07 -2.29 6.33
C ARG A 94 30.20 -1.40 7.21
N GLY A 95 30.62 -0.15 7.45
CA GLY A 95 29.87 0.81 8.25
C GLY A 95 28.50 1.09 7.68
N LEU A 96 28.38 1.29 6.37
CA LEU A 96 27.10 1.51 5.70
C LEU A 96 26.19 0.28 5.78
N THR A 97 26.73 -0.89 5.51
CA THR A 97 25.99 -2.16 5.57
C THR A 97 25.47 -2.45 6.98
N GLN A 98 26.30 -2.23 8.01
CA GLN A 98 25.88 -2.39 9.41
C GLN A 98 24.77 -1.44 9.81
N LYS A 99 24.81 -0.17 9.38
CA LYS A 99 23.74 0.79 9.63
C LYS A 99 22.44 0.36 8.97
N MET A 100 22.48 -0.14 7.76
CA MET A 100 21.30 -0.64 7.05
C MET A 100 20.67 -1.85 7.74
N LEU A 101 21.47 -2.77 8.27
CA LEU A 101 20.98 -4.00 8.92
C LEU A 101 20.60 -3.79 10.38
N HIS A 102 21.13 -2.77 11.05
CA HIS A 102 20.94 -2.59 12.48
C HIS A 102 19.47 -2.53 12.90
N GLY A 103 18.65 -1.76 12.19
CA GLY A 103 17.22 -1.64 12.47
C GLY A 103 16.48 -2.98 12.30
N ALA A 104 16.78 -3.70 11.24
CA ALA A 104 16.20 -5.01 10.96
C ALA A 104 16.57 -6.04 12.03
N LEU A 105 17.83 -6.08 12.44
CA LEU A 105 18.28 -6.98 13.50
C LEU A 105 17.69 -6.63 14.86
N ALA A 106 17.57 -5.35 15.17
CA ALA A 106 16.93 -4.88 16.40
C ALA A 106 15.46 -5.30 16.48
N GLU A 107 14.71 -5.18 15.38
CA GLU A 107 13.32 -5.63 15.30
C GLU A 107 13.16 -7.14 15.46
N LEU A 108 14.10 -7.93 14.96
CA LEU A 108 14.09 -9.39 15.16
C LEU A 108 14.29 -9.80 16.60
N HIS A 109 14.99 -9.00 17.40
CA HIS A 109 15.22 -9.25 18.82
C HIS A 109 14.14 -8.64 19.73
N ALA A 110 13.33 -7.72 19.21
CA ALA A 110 12.22 -7.08 19.92
C ALA A 110 10.92 -7.84 19.69
N GLY A 111 9.97 -7.75 20.65
CA GLY A 111 8.63 -8.29 20.53
C GLY A 111 8.48 -9.75 20.93
N ASP A 112 7.23 -10.24 20.83
CA ASP A 112 6.85 -11.62 21.13
C ASP A 112 7.13 -12.58 19.95
N ALA A 113 6.92 -13.88 20.17
CA ALA A 113 7.20 -14.90 19.17
C ALA A 113 6.35 -14.74 17.89
N ALA A 114 5.09 -14.33 18.02
CA ALA A 114 4.18 -14.16 16.87
C ALA A 114 4.57 -12.95 16.00
N SER A 115 4.89 -11.81 16.63
CA SER A 115 5.34 -10.63 15.90
C SER A 115 6.74 -10.81 15.31
N ARG A 116 7.61 -11.58 15.96
CA ARG A 116 8.94 -11.94 15.41
C ARG A 116 8.85 -12.71 14.10
N GLU A 117 7.93 -13.68 14.01
CA GLU A 117 7.75 -14.45 12.78
C GLU A 117 7.32 -13.58 11.61
N GLN A 118 6.35 -12.69 11.82
CA GLN A 118 5.89 -11.73 10.81
C GLN A 118 6.99 -10.77 10.40
N THR A 119 7.74 -10.25 11.35
CA THR A 119 8.89 -9.39 11.12
C THR A 119 9.98 -10.13 10.33
N ALA A 120 10.29 -11.36 10.69
CA ALA A 120 11.26 -12.19 9.98
C ALA A 120 10.88 -12.41 8.51
N GLN A 121 9.60 -12.69 8.22
CA GLN A 121 9.09 -12.83 6.87
C GLN A 121 9.25 -11.53 6.05
N THR A 122 8.95 -10.40 6.65
CA THR A 122 9.07 -9.08 6.01
C THR A 122 10.53 -8.76 5.71
N ILE A 123 11.42 -8.94 6.66
CA ILE A 123 12.86 -8.70 6.50
C ILE A 123 13.44 -9.64 5.45
N SER A 124 13.07 -10.91 5.46
CA SER A 124 13.49 -11.87 4.45
C SER A 124 13.10 -11.44 3.03
N ARG A 125 11.88 -10.93 2.86
CA ARG A 125 11.42 -10.40 1.56
C ARG A 125 12.18 -9.17 1.11
N LEU A 126 12.59 -8.31 2.04
CA LEU A 126 13.29 -7.06 1.75
C LEU A 126 14.78 -7.30 1.41
N PHE A 127 15.47 -8.14 2.17
CA PHE A 127 16.92 -8.29 2.13
C PHE A 127 17.39 -9.54 1.40
N LEU A 128 16.60 -10.62 1.38
CA LEU A 128 16.98 -11.90 0.78
C LEU A 128 16.26 -12.11 -0.57
N ARG A 129 16.22 -11.08 -1.40
CA ARG A 129 15.67 -11.25 -2.76
C ARG A 129 16.55 -12.20 -3.57
N LYS A 130 15.93 -13.27 -4.04
CA LYS A 130 16.55 -14.05 -5.12
C LYS A 130 16.50 -13.18 -6.38
N GLU A 131 17.63 -12.82 -6.90
CA GLU A 131 17.73 -12.27 -8.24
C GLU A 131 17.13 -13.28 -9.21
N ARG A 132 16.15 -12.83 -10.00
CA ARG A 132 15.56 -13.65 -11.07
C ARG A 132 16.41 -13.55 -12.31
#